data_1e55bba2c60a6330396a37e347089e2c
#
_entry.id   1e55bba2c60a6330396a37e347089e2c
#
_cell.length_a   1.000
_cell.length_b   1.000
_cell.length_c   1.000
_cell.angle_alpha   90.00
_cell.angle_beta   90.00
_cell.angle_gamma   90.00
#
_symmetry.space_group_name_H-M   'P 1'
#
loop_
_entity.id
_entity.type
_entity.pdbx_description
1 polymer ?
#
loop_
_entity_poly.entity_id
_entity_poly.type
_entity_poly.pdbx_seq_one_letter_code
_entity_poly.pdbx_strand_id
1 'polypeptide(L)'
;MDSAHSALQPPPDLPLPVRPLVAVLPFTPHGGDGPLRLMGTELADRLRERLASDPAVQAILISSDFLAKAPPHALDLICRELRVGHLISGKCHATGDEPSVYVELTETRDWHIRWAEFYTGAARELLAADGRALDAVAKELRNELLMLHLRR
;
A
#
# COMPACT_ATOMS: atom_id res chain seq x y z
N MET A 1 -18.48 -33.98 18.24
CA MET A 1 -18.35 -33.32 17.65
C MET A 1 -18.23 -32.85 17.56
N ASP A 2 -18.32 -32.84 17.74
CA ASP A 2 -18.21 -31.90 17.29
C ASP A 2 -18.26 -31.45 17.13
N SER A 3 -18.28 -31.81 17.28
CA SER A 3 -18.30 -30.98 16.72
C SER A 3 -18.30 -30.38 16.67
N ALA A 4 -18.42 -30.79 17.10
CA ALA A 4 -18.41 -29.87 16.63
C ALA A 4 -18.04 -29.39 16.71
N HIS A 5 -17.97 -29.45 16.91
CA HIS A 5 -17.59 -28.58 16.47
C HIS A 5 -17.32 -28.33 16.00
N SER A 6 -17.15 -28.84 16.17
CA SER A 6 -16.96 -28.29 15.36
C SER A 6 -17.26 -27.94 14.93
N ALA A 7 -17.53 -28.09 15.11
CA ALA A 7 -17.74 -27.41 14.41
C ALA A 7 -17.87 -26.68 14.44
N LEU A 8 -17.85 -26.44 14.55
CA LEU A 8 -17.83 -25.51 14.32
C LEU A 8 -17.11 -24.78 14.15
N GLN A 9 -16.55 -24.73 13.71
CA GLN A 9 -15.86 -24.08 13.18
C GLN A 9 -16.07 -23.51 12.46
N PRO A 10 -15.93 -22.83 12.37
CA PRO A 10 -16.27 -22.34 11.41
C PRO A 10 -15.73 -22.57 10.46
N PRO A 11 -16.05 -22.54 9.82
CA PRO A 11 -15.50 -22.74 8.79
C PRO A 11 -14.57 -21.97 8.62
N PRO A 12 -13.98 -22.31 8.55
CA PRO A 12 -13.03 -21.62 8.43
C PRO A 12 -12.93 -20.88 7.31
N ASP A 13 -13.57 -20.85 6.82
CA ASP A 13 -13.44 -20.13 5.78
C ASP A 13 -14.14 -19.06 5.92
N LEU A 14 -14.44 -18.98 6.79
CA LEU A 14 -14.83 -18.06 6.87
C LEU A 14 -14.42 -17.17 7.16
N PRO A 15 -14.43 -16.87 6.87
CA PRO A 15 -13.80 -16.05 6.63
C PRO A 15 -13.26 -15.22 7.23
N LEU A 16 -13.08 -15.31 7.54
CA LEU A 16 -12.69 -14.59 7.86
C LEU A 16 -12.45 -13.72 7.80
N PRO A 17 -12.85 -13.30 8.31
CA PRO A 17 -12.66 -12.14 7.80
C PRO A 17 -11.37 -11.85 7.75
N VAL A 18 -11.10 -12.05 6.78
CA VAL A 18 -9.79 -11.90 6.45
C VAL A 18 -9.47 -10.45 6.38
N ARG A 19 -8.35 -10.08 6.92
CA ARG A 19 -7.86 -8.73 6.86
C ARG A 19 -7.46 -8.41 5.42
N PRO A 20 -7.73 -7.18 4.94
CA PRO A 20 -7.25 -6.83 3.61
C PRO A 20 -5.72 -6.88 3.56
N LEU A 21 -5.21 -7.42 2.47
CA LEU A 21 -3.77 -7.47 2.20
C LEU A 21 -3.47 -6.46 1.12
N VAL A 22 -2.60 -5.51 1.45
CA VAL A 22 -2.19 -4.46 0.52
C VAL A 22 -0.70 -4.58 0.25
N ALA A 23 -0.31 -4.39 -1.01
CA ALA A 23 1.09 -4.33 -1.38
C ALA A 23 1.46 -2.87 -1.62
N VAL A 24 2.59 -2.44 -1.08
CA VAL A 24 3.08 -1.09 -1.27
C VAL A 24 4.29 -1.15 -2.19
N LEU A 25 4.25 -0.36 -3.26
CA LEU A 25 5.35 -0.26 -4.21
C LEU A 25 6.20 0.97 -3.90
N PRO A 26 7.49 0.95 -4.24
CA PRO A 26 8.30 2.16 -4.14
C PRO A 26 7.68 3.27 -4.98
N PHE A 27 7.75 4.49 -4.47
CA PHE A 27 7.24 5.64 -5.22
C PHE A 27 8.29 6.01 -6.25
N THR A 28 7.87 6.11 -7.51
CA THR A 28 8.81 6.36 -8.61
C THR A 28 9.14 7.83 -8.71
N PRO A 29 10.41 8.16 -9.05
CA PRO A 29 10.78 9.56 -9.25
C PRO A 29 10.24 10.07 -10.57
N HIS A 30 9.83 11.32 -10.59
CA HIS A 30 9.35 11.98 -11.80
C HIS A 30 10.02 13.34 -11.91
N GLY A 31 10.90 13.46 -12.89
CA GLY A 31 11.63 14.69 -13.12
C GLY A 31 12.78 14.94 -12.16
N GLY A 32 13.25 13.92 -11.48
CA GLY A 32 14.30 14.07 -10.50
C GLY A 32 15.48 13.15 -10.75
N ASP A 33 16.33 13.06 -9.73
CA ASP A 33 17.55 12.27 -9.78
C ASP A 33 17.59 11.26 -8.63
N GLY A 34 18.81 10.84 -8.27
CA GLY A 34 19.01 9.84 -7.23
C GLY A 34 18.36 10.14 -5.88
N PRO A 35 18.51 11.37 -5.34
CA PRO A 35 17.85 11.68 -4.07
C PRO A 35 16.34 11.49 -4.10
N LEU A 36 15.72 11.80 -5.22
CA LEU A 36 14.27 11.63 -5.36
C LEU A 36 13.88 10.17 -5.35
N ARG A 37 14.72 9.30 -5.92
CA ARG A 37 14.49 7.86 -5.91
C ARG A 37 14.58 7.30 -4.49
N LEU A 38 15.58 7.72 -3.73
CA LEU A 38 15.73 7.30 -2.35
C LEU A 38 14.54 7.73 -1.51
N MET A 39 14.07 8.95 -1.74
CA MET A 39 12.90 9.48 -1.05
C MET A 39 11.67 8.61 -1.32
N GLY A 40 11.47 8.21 -2.56
CA GLY A 40 10.32 7.38 -2.92
C GLY A 40 10.37 5.99 -2.29
N THR A 41 11.57 5.42 -2.19
CA THR A 41 11.75 4.13 -1.53
C THR A 41 11.48 4.26 -0.03
N GLU A 42 11.99 5.32 0.57
CA GLU A 42 11.81 5.56 2.00
C GLU A 42 10.34 5.79 2.35
N LEU A 43 9.64 6.57 1.53
CA LEU A 43 8.22 6.82 1.74
C LEU A 43 7.42 5.52 1.72
N ALA A 44 7.69 4.67 0.73
CA ALA A 44 6.98 3.40 0.62
C ALA A 44 7.24 2.51 1.82
N ASP A 45 8.49 2.42 2.25
CA ASP A 45 8.85 1.57 3.37
C ASP A 45 8.18 2.05 4.66
N ARG A 46 8.23 3.33 4.94
CA ARG A 46 7.61 3.88 6.15
C ARG A 46 6.09 3.78 6.11
N LEU A 47 5.51 3.99 4.94
CA LEU A 47 4.07 3.87 4.80
C LEU A 47 3.62 2.43 5.06
N ARG A 48 4.35 1.46 4.50
CA ARG A 48 4.06 0.06 4.77
C ARG A 48 4.13 -0.24 6.27
N GLU A 49 5.16 0.25 6.95
CA GLU A 49 5.28 0.05 8.39
C GLU A 49 4.09 0.60 9.16
N ARG A 50 3.65 1.79 8.80
CA ARG A 50 2.50 2.41 9.45
C ARG A 50 1.23 1.60 9.25
N LEU A 51 1.03 1.14 8.02
CA LEU A 51 -0.14 0.32 7.72
C LEU A 51 -0.08 -1.02 8.43
N ALA A 52 1.11 -1.63 8.48
CA ALA A 52 1.28 -2.93 9.11
C ALA A 52 1.15 -2.86 10.64
N SER A 53 1.28 -1.68 11.23
CA SER A 53 1.14 -1.54 12.67
C SER A 53 -0.32 -1.64 13.11
N ASP A 54 -1.26 -1.55 12.19
CA ASP A 54 -2.68 -1.71 12.50
C ASP A 54 -3.05 -3.17 12.30
N PRO A 55 -3.56 -3.85 13.33
CA PRO A 55 -3.90 -5.28 13.19
C PRO A 55 -5.02 -5.55 12.20
N ALA A 56 -5.77 -4.54 11.78
CA ALA A 56 -6.85 -4.72 10.83
C ALA A 56 -6.37 -4.84 9.39
N VAL A 57 -5.10 -4.59 9.11
CA VAL A 57 -4.55 -4.56 7.75
C VAL A 57 -3.26 -5.36 7.71
N GLN A 58 -3.06 -6.08 6.61
CA GLN A 58 -1.78 -6.71 6.30
C GLN A 58 -1.12 -5.91 5.19
N ALA A 59 0.14 -5.55 5.35
CA ALA A 59 0.84 -4.75 4.36
C ALA A 59 2.19 -5.36 4.04
N ILE A 60 2.49 -5.55 2.76
CA ILE A 60 3.79 -6.04 2.30
C ILE A 60 4.41 -5.00 1.39
N LEU A 61 5.72 -5.05 1.28
CA LEU A 61 6.47 -4.17 0.40
C LEU A 61 7.03 -4.99 -0.76
N ILE A 62 6.82 -4.50 -1.99
CA ILE A 62 7.43 -5.10 -3.17
C ILE A 62 8.62 -4.23 -3.54
N SER A 63 9.82 -4.80 -3.56
CA SER A 63 11.04 -4.03 -3.68
C SER A 63 11.28 -3.52 -5.09
N SER A 64 12.06 -2.44 -5.18
CA SER A 64 12.48 -1.89 -6.46
C SER A 64 13.29 -2.89 -7.26
N ASP A 65 14.15 -3.66 -6.59
CA ASP A 65 14.98 -4.66 -7.25
C ASP A 65 14.12 -5.71 -7.93
N PHE A 66 13.10 -6.17 -7.24
CA PHE A 66 12.19 -7.14 -7.81
C PHE A 66 11.51 -6.58 -9.06
N LEU A 67 10.98 -5.37 -8.94
CA LEU A 67 10.26 -4.74 -10.05
C LEU A 67 11.16 -4.52 -11.26
N ALA A 68 12.42 -4.16 -11.02
CA ALA A 68 13.36 -3.90 -12.11
C ALA A 68 13.73 -5.17 -12.88
N LYS A 69 13.73 -6.32 -12.21
CA LYS A 69 14.14 -7.58 -12.81
C LYS A 69 13.00 -8.47 -13.23
N ALA A 70 11.78 -8.13 -12.82
CA ALA A 70 10.63 -8.97 -13.06
C ALA A 70 10.15 -8.82 -14.50
N PRO A 71 9.64 -9.91 -15.10
CA PRO A 71 9.06 -9.81 -16.45
C PRO A 71 7.76 -9.03 -16.40
N PRO A 72 7.29 -8.55 -17.57
CA PRO A 72 5.98 -7.94 -17.66
C PRO A 72 4.93 -8.89 -17.09
N HIS A 73 3.94 -8.38 -16.42
CA HIS A 73 2.85 -9.13 -15.81
C HIS A 73 3.23 -9.84 -14.50
N ALA A 74 4.49 -9.74 -14.06
CA ALA A 74 4.89 -10.38 -12.80
C ALA A 74 4.12 -9.81 -11.62
N LEU A 75 3.85 -8.51 -11.64
CA LEU A 75 3.10 -7.88 -10.57
C LEU A 75 1.68 -8.44 -10.48
N ASP A 76 1.02 -8.61 -11.62
CA ASP A 76 -0.31 -9.19 -11.66
C ASP A 76 -0.30 -10.62 -11.11
N LEU A 77 0.68 -11.41 -11.51
CA LEU A 77 0.80 -12.77 -11.02
C LEU A 77 1.04 -12.82 -9.51
N ILE A 78 1.90 -11.97 -9.00
CA ILE A 78 2.19 -11.95 -7.58
C ILE A 78 0.96 -11.54 -6.79
N CYS A 79 0.26 -10.53 -7.23
CA CYS A 79 -0.96 -10.11 -6.55
C CYS A 79 -1.97 -11.24 -6.50
N ARG A 80 -2.08 -11.99 -7.59
CA ARG A 80 -2.99 -13.11 -7.67
C ARG A 80 -2.57 -14.26 -6.75
N GLU A 81 -1.29 -14.61 -6.78
CA GLU A 81 -0.76 -15.72 -5.99
C GLU A 81 -0.84 -15.44 -4.49
N LEU A 82 -0.52 -14.23 -4.08
CA LEU A 82 -0.53 -13.86 -2.68
C LEU A 82 -1.89 -13.34 -2.22
N ARG A 83 -2.84 -13.23 -3.14
CA ARG A 83 -4.17 -12.70 -2.84
C ARG A 83 -4.12 -11.27 -2.34
N VAL A 84 -3.27 -10.47 -2.95
CA VAL A 84 -3.20 -9.04 -2.67
C VAL A 84 -4.41 -8.39 -3.31
N GLY A 85 -5.26 -7.80 -2.48
CA GLY A 85 -6.50 -7.18 -2.98
C GLY A 85 -6.34 -5.73 -3.39
N HIS A 86 -5.31 -5.06 -2.88
CA HIS A 86 -5.11 -3.65 -3.14
C HIS A 86 -3.63 -3.33 -3.27
N LEU A 87 -3.33 -2.30 -4.04
CA LEU A 87 -1.97 -1.89 -4.33
C LEU A 87 -1.83 -0.40 -4.07
N ILE A 88 -0.81 -0.01 -3.33
CA ILE A 88 -0.49 1.39 -3.12
C ILE A 88 0.75 1.69 -3.94
N SER A 89 0.66 2.70 -4.78
CA SER A 89 1.78 3.17 -5.59
C SER A 89 1.79 4.68 -5.58
N GLY A 90 2.85 5.27 -6.09
CA GLY A 90 2.92 6.72 -6.09
C GLY A 90 4.11 7.23 -6.87
N LYS A 91 4.24 8.55 -6.84
CA LYS A 91 5.31 9.24 -7.52
C LYS A 91 5.82 10.39 -6.67
N CYS A 92 7.11 10.63 -6.76
CA CYS A 92 7.71 11.82 -6.17
C CYS A 92 8.06 12.78 -7.30
N HIS A 93 7.51 13.97 -7.24
CA HIS A 93 7.68 14.97 -8.29
C HIS A 93 8.65 16.06 -7.84
N ALA A 94 9.68 16.28 -8.63
CA ALA A 94 10.64 17.35 -8.35
C ALA A 94 10.11 18.66 -8.91
N THR A 95 9.14 19.26 -8.22
CA THR A 95 8.57 20.53 -8.65
C THR A 95 8.79 21.59 -7.59
N GLY A 96 9.19 22.79 -8.03
CA GLY A 96 9.42 23.88 -7.10
C GLY A 96 10.59 23.61 -6.15
N ASP A 97 10.52 24.21 -4.98
CA ASP A 97 11.58 24.09 -3.97
C ASP A 97 11.47 22.80 -3.17
N GLU A 98 10.26 22.27 -3.04
CA GLU A 98 10.00 21.06 -2.27
C GLU A 98 9.35 20.02 -3.15
N PRO A 99 9.84 18.77 -3.10
CA PRO A 99 9.18 17.72 -3.88
C PRO A 99 7.77 17.48 -3.41
N SER A 100 6.93 17.10 -4.36
CA SER A 100 5.53 16.73 -4.10
C SER A 100 5.39 15.22 -4.20
N VAL A 101 4.34 14.69 -3.58
CA VAL A 101 4.11 13.25 -3.56
C VAL A 101 2.69 12.96 -4.04
N TYR A 102 2.59 12.05 -4.98
CA TYR A 102 1.32 11.53 -5.45
C TYR A 102 1.16 10.11 -4.92
N VAL A 103 0.00 9.78 -4.37
CA VAL A 103 -0.28 8.44 -3.84
C VAL A 103 -1.60 7.96 -4.42
N GLU A 104 -1.64 6.71 -4.82
CA GLU A 104 -2.89 6.11 -5.30
C GLU A 104 -3.09 4.73 -4.72
N LEU A 105 -4.35 4.37 -4.54
CA LEU A 105 -4.78 3.06 -4.08
C LEU A 105 -5.57 2.41 -5.20
N THR A 106 -5.10 1.26 -5.65
CA THR A 106 -5.70 0.53 -6.77
C THR A 106 -6.26 -0.80 -6.28
N GLU A 107 -7.43 -1.16 -6.73
CA GLU A 107 -7.99 -2.47 -6.45
C GLU A 107 -7.51 -3.44 -7.52
N THR A 108 -6.92 -4.56 -7.10
CA THR A 108 -6.27 -5.47 -8.04
C THR A 108 -7.26 -6.32 -8.83
N ARG A 109 -8.49 -6.42 -8.37
CA ARG A 109 -9.51 -7.21 -9.05
C ARG A 109 -9.76 -6.70 -10.47
N ASP A 110 -9.81 -5.39 -10.64
CA ASP A 110 -10.09 -4.77 -11.93
C ASP A 110 -9.08 -3.69 -12.30
N TRP A 111 -8.08 -3.48 -11.47
CA TRP A 111 -7.02 -2.49 -11.65
C TRP A 111 -7.53 -1.06 -11.72
N HIS A 112 -8.65 -0.78 -11.05
CA HIS A 112 -9.18 0.57 -10.97
C HIS A 112 -8.63 1.29 -9.76
N ILE A 113 -8.28 2.58 -9.95
CA ILE A 113 -7.86 3.44 -8.86
C ILE A 113 -9.09 3.80 -8.05
N ARG A 114 -9.06 3.48 -6.76
CA ARG A 114 -10.18 3.74 -5.87
C ARG A 114 -9.99 4.98 -5.02
N TRP A 115 -8.75 5.44 -4.88
CA TRP A 115 -8.43 6.62 -4.09
C TRP A 115 -7.10 7.16 -4.60
N ALA A 116 -6.98 8.48 -4.63
CA ALA A 116 -5.73 9.13 -5.02
C ALA A 116 -5.65 10.50 -4.37
N GLU A 117 -4.44 10.92 -4.04
CA GLU A 117 -4.23 12.21 -3.41
C GLU A 117 -2.87 12.76 -3.82
N PHE A 118 -2.79 14.07 -4.00
CA PHE A 118 -1.55 14.74 -4.35
C PHE A 118 -1.17 15.69 -3.21
N TYR A 119 0.02 15.49 -2.66
CA TYR A 119 0.52 16.27 -1.52
C TYR A 119 1.56 17.25 -2.03
N THR A 120 1.14 18.45 -2.33
CA THR A 120 2.00 19.47 -2.95
C THR A 120 3.08 19.94 -1.98
N GLY A 121 4.35 19.83 -2.41
CA GLY A 121 5.47 20.32 -1.63
C GLY A 121 5.66 19.66 -0.27
N ALA A 122 5.12 18.45 -0.09
CA ALA A 122 5.02 17.84 1.23
C ALA A 122 5.93 16.63 1.45
N ALA A 123 6.86 16.33 0.53
CA ALA A 123 7.67 15.12 0.67
C ALA A 123 8.49 15.10 1.96
N ARG A 124 9.11 16.24 2.30
CA ARG A 124 9.91 16.29 3.52
C ARG A 124 9.07 16.20 4.77
N GLU A 125 7.89 16.79 4.73
CA GLU A 125 6.97 16.72 5.86
C GLU A 125 6.52 15.28 6.08
N LEU A 126 6.26 14.55 5.00
CA LEU A 126 5.87 13.16 5.10
C LEU A 126 6.99 12.28 5.65
N LEU A 127 8.23 12.68 5.46
CA LEU A 127 9.39 11.96 5.99
C LEU A 127 9.92 12.53 7.29
N ALA A 128 9.23 13.50 7.87
CA ALA A 128 9.68 14.13 9.11
C ALA A 128 9.74 13.11 10.25
N ALA A 129 10.66 13.35 11.17
CA ALA A 129 10.94 12.41 12.25
C ALA A 129 9.75 12.17 13.17
N ASP A 130 8.85 13.16 13.33
CA ASP A 130 7.70 12.99 14.21
C ASP A 130 6.62 12.09 13.59
N GLY A 131 6.67 11.84 12.29
CA GLY A 131 5.77 10.92 11.62
C GLY A 131 4.32 11.35 11.50
N ARG A 132 3.98 12.56 11.92
CA ARG A 132 2.57 12.97 11.97
C ARG A 132 1.90 13.01 10.60
N ALA A 133 2.58 13.59 9.62
CA ALA A 133 2.00 13.72 8.30
C ALA A 133 1.80 12.35 7.67
N LEU A 134 2.78 11.48 7.82
CA LEU A 134 2.70 10.14 7.27
C LEU A 134 1.64 9.30 7.98
N ASP A 135 1.52 9.48 9.29
CA ASP A 135 0.47 8.80 10.05
C ASP A 135 -0.92 9.19 9.54
N ALA A 136 -1.10 10.45 9.20
CA ALA A 136 -2.38 10.93 8.66
C ALA A 136 -2.69 10.27 7.32
N VAL A 137 -1.69 10.15 6.45
CA VAL A 137 -1.86 9.49 5.16
C VAL A 137 -2.18 8.01 5.36
N ALA A 138 -1.45 7.35 6.24
CA ALA A 138 -1.68 5.94 6.52
C ALA A 138 -3.08 5.70 7.07
N LYS A 139 -3.56 6.59 7.94
CA LYS A 139 -4.89 6.47 8.50
C LYS A 139 -5.96 6.60 7.42
N GLU A 140 -5.77 7.55 6.53
CA GLU A 140 -6.70 7.75 5.42
C GLU A 140 -6.75 6.53 4.51
N LEU A 141 -5.58 6.00 4.15
CA LEU A 141 -5.48 4.80 3.34
C LEU A 141 -6.11 3.60 4.01
N ARG A 142 -5.86 3.44 5.31
CA ARG A 142 -6.43 2.33 6.05
C ARG A 142 -7.95 2.40 6.04
N ASN A 143 -8.51 3.59 6.24
CA ASN A 143 -9.95 3.75 6.22
C ASN A 143 -10.53 3.37 4.87
N GLU A 144 -9.88 3.80 3.77
CA GLU A 144 -10.33 3.43 2.43
C GLU A 144 -10.23 1.93 2.20
N LEU A 145 -9.12 1.32 2.63
CA LEU A 145 -8.94 -0.12 2.50
C LEU A 145 -10.04 -0.89 3.20
N LEU A 146 -10.37 -0.50 4.42
CA LEU A 146 -11.39 -1.19 5.19
C LEU A 146 -12.77 -1.01 4.58
N MET A 147 -13.07 0.17 4.08
CA MET A 147 -14.35 0.40 3.41
C MET A 147 -14.48 -0.42 2.14
N LEU A 148 -13.42 -0.47 1.33
CA LEU A 148 -13.44 -1.27 0.11
C LEU A 148 -13.55 -2.75 0.43
N HIS A 149 -12.86 -3.19 1.48
CA HIS A 149 -12.89 -4.59 1.89
C HIS A 149 -14.30 -5.00 2.33
N LEU A 150 -15.00 -4.13 3.02
CA LEU A 150 -16.35 -4.42 3.49
C LEU A 150 -17.38 -4.51 2.35
N ARG A 151 -17.09 -3.91 1.21
CA ARG A 151 -17.96 -3.92 0.05
C ARG A 151 -17.83 -5.18 -0.79
N ARG A 152 -16.87 -6.02 -0.49
CA ARG A 152 -16.60 -7.21 -1.32
C ARG A 152 -17.45 -8.43 -0.99
#